data_fc2ef3ae97db3e6557b3360ec7b3d4c4
#
_entry.id   fc2ef3ae97db3e6557b3360ec7b3d4c4
#
_cell.length_a   1.000
_cell.length_b   1.000
_cell.length_c   1.000
_cell.angle_alpha   90.00
_cell.angle_beta   90.00
_cell.angle_gamma   90.00
#
_symmetry.space_group_name_H-M   'P 1'
#
loop_
_entity.id
_entity.type
_entity.pdbx_description
1 polymer ?
#
loop_
_entity_poly.entity_id
_entity_poly.type
_entity_poly.pdbx_seq_one_letter_code
_entity_poly.pdbx_strand_id
1 'polypeptide(L)'
;MTTDRRGAPRLAPGSLVATDFDGTLAPIVEDPAASRPIDGAVEVLAALAAQGHEVAVVSGRPLSFLVEHLPEQLTLVGLYGLEMRRGGELVEHPDAPKWRGVMADVAQRATSEGPRGMLVEPKGLSITLHYRTRPELAEQVGDFAAEAARSAGLEVRGARRSVELHPPIDEDKGTALLRLADGCDGAVVYLGDDVGDLPAFDALDQLAAAGLPVWKIGVESDELSPTLRERADVMVDGPAGSLALLRSLQD
;
A
#
# COMPACT_ATOMS: atom_id res chain seq x y z
N MET A 1 -5.67 -21.34 7.45
CA MET A 1 -6.72 -21.43 8.50
C MET A 1 -7.05 -20.02 8.95
N THR A 2 -8.25 -19.53 8.67
CA THR A 2 -8.75 -18.24 9.19
C THR A 2 -8.91 -18.36 10.70
N THR A 3 -8.14 -17.60 11.47
CA THR A 3 -8.39 -17.42 12.90
C THR A 3 -9.31 -16.21 13.06
N ASP A 4 -10.60 -16.47 13.05
CA ASP A 4 -11.63 -15.47 13.29
C ASP A 4 -11.72 -15.18 14.78
N ARG A 5 -11.33 -13.98 15.19
CA ARG A 5 -11.48 -13.48 16.56
C ARG A 5 -12.84 -12.79 16.80
N ARG A 6 -13.52 -12.35 15.74
CA ARG A 6 -14.77 -11.57 15.80
C ARG A 6 -15.88 -12.04 14.86
N GLY A 7 -15.69 -13.08 14.02
CA GLY A 7 -16.57 -13.46 12.90
C GLY A 7 -16.28 -12.63 11.64
N ALA A 8 -16.80 -13.05 10.48
CA ALA A 8 -16.58 -12.32 9.23
C ALA A 8 -17.20 -10.93 9.25
N PRO A 9 -16.55 -9.90 8.64
CA PRO A 9 -17.14 -8.58 8.48
C PRO A 9 -18.50 -8.66 7.76
N ARG A 10 -19.47 -7.88 8.22
CA ARG A 10 -20.70 -7.65 7.48
C ARG A 10 -20.72 -6.20 6.99
N LEU A 11 -20.87 -6.03 5.70
CA LEU A 11 -20.92 -4.72 5.08
C LEU A 11 -22.34 -4.16 5.13
N ALA A 12 -22.48 -2.94 5.63
CA ALA A 12 -23.67 -2.13 5.40
C ALA A 12 -23.53 -1.37 4.08
N PRO A 13 -24.61 -0.93 3.43
CA PRO A 13 -24.51 -0.04 2.27
C PRO A 13 -23.60 1.16 2.56
N GLY A 14 -22.78 1.56 1.60
CA GLY A 14 -21.84 2.67 1.78
C GLY A 14 -20.59 2.34 2.61
N SER A 15 -20.29 1.06 2.86
CA SER A 15 -19.04 0.65 3.50
C SER A 15 -17.83 0.93 2.61
N LEU A 16 -16.67 1.13 3.24
CA LEU A 16 -15.37 1.24 2.59
C LEU A 16 -14.62 -0.10 2.73
N VAL A 17 -14.22 -0.69 1.60
CA VAL A 17 -13.33 -1.84 1.55
C VAL A 17 -12.02 -1.40 0.93
N ALA A 18 -11.00 -1.25 1.73
CA ALA A 18 -9.66 -0.86 1.30
C ALA A 18 -8.67 -2.01 1.47
N THR A 19 -7.72 -2.11 0.57
CA THR A 19 -6.73 -3.19 0.58
C THR A 19 -5.37 -2.68 0.10
N ASP A 20 -4.28 -3.24 0.63
CA ASP A 20 -2.98 -3.15 -0.01
C ASP A 20 -2.96 -3.98 -1.31
N PHE A 21 -1.88 -3.85 -2.08
CA PHE A 21 -1.68 -4.55 -3.36
C PHE A 21 -0.70 -5.72 -3.23
N ASP A 22 0.59 -5.45 -2.96
CA ASP A 22 1.64 -6.47 -2.89
C ASP A 22 1.55 -7.27 -1.60
N GLY A 23 1.63 -8.60 -1.66
CA GLY A 23 1.42 -9.47 -0.50
C GLY A 23 -0.04 -9.70 -0.13
N THR A 24 -0.95 -8.82 -0.55
CA THR A 24 -2.37 -8.82 -0.17
C THR A 24 -3.31 -9.21 -1.32
N LEU A 25 -3.21 -8.59 -2.49
CA LEU A 25 -3.95 -8.96 -3.72
C LEU A 25 -3.06 -9.70 -4.73
N ALA A 26 -1.77 -9.40 -4.71
CA ALA A 26 -0.76 -9.96 -5.58
C ALA A 26 0.32 -10.67 -4.76
N PRO A 27 0.87 -11.80 -5.21
CA PRO A 27 2.00 -12.42 -4.52
C PRO A 27 3.24 -11.52 -4.60
N ILE A 28 4.07 -11.56 -3.56
CA ILE A 28 5.38 -10.89 -3.57
C ILE A 28 6.29 -11.63 -4.55
N VAL A 29 6.83 -10.90 -5.53
CA VAL A 29 7.69 -11.45 -6.58
C VAL A 29 9.07 -10.77 -6.58
N GLU A 30 10.08 -11.41 -7.21
CA GLU A 30 11.43 -10.85 -7.26
C GLU A 30 11.53 -9.62 -8.18
N ASP A 31 10.82 -9.66 -9.32
CA ASP A 31 10.71 -8.52 -10.24
C ASP A 31 9.45 -7.72 -9.91
N PRO A 32 9.56 -6.52 -9.33
CA PRO A 32 8.40 -5.70 -9.00
C PRO A 32 7.49 -5.41 -10.19
N ALA A 33 8.03 -5.32 -11.42
CA ALA A 33 7.25 -5.06 -12.62
C ALA A 33 6.36 -6.26 -13.05
N ALA A 34 6.68 -7.47 -12.56
CA ALA A 34 5.92 -8.68 -12.84
C ALA A 34 4.76 -8.93 -11.87
N SER A 35 4.61 -8.12 -10.82
CA SER A 35 3.53 -8.30 -9.82
C SER A 35 2.15 -8.10 -10.46
N ARG A 36 1.24 -9.04 -10.22
CA ARG A 36 -0.13 -9.04 -10.75
C ARG A 36 -1.11 -9.52 -9.69
N PRO A 37 -2.33 -8.96 -9.61
CA PRO A 37 -3.37 -9.53 -8.78
C PRO A 37 -3.61 -10.99 -9.14
N ILE A 38 -3.93 -11.82 -8.16
CA ILE A 38 -4.30 -13.21 -8.44
C ILE A 38 -5.64 -13.28 -9.21
N ASP A 39 -5.83 -14.38 -9.92
CA ASP A 39 -7.04 -14.61 -10.71
C ASP A 39 -8.32 -14.49 -9.86
N GLY A 40 -9.26 -13.67 -10.30
CA GLY A 40 -10.52 -13.41 -9.62
C GLY A 40 -10.49 -12.26 -8.61
N ALA A 41 -9.34 -11.70 -8.27
CA ALA A 41 -9.26 -10.59 -7.31
C ALA A 41 -9.89 -9.30 -7.88
N VAL A 42 -9.60 -9.00 -9.14
CA VAL A 42 -10.15 -7.82 -9.82
C VAL A 42 -11.67 -7.90 -9.94
N GLU A 43 -12.19 -9.06 -10.31
CA GLU A 43 -13.63 -9.32 -10.47
C GLU A 43 -14.39 -9.15 -9.14
N VAL A 44 -13.81 -9.62 -8.05
CA VAL A 44 -14.43 -9.50 -6.72
C VAL A 44 -14.46 -8.05 -6.25
N LEU A 45 -13.36 -7.30 -6.41
CA LEU A 45 -13.33 -5.88 -6.07
C LEU A 45 -14.33 -5.08 -6.92
N ALA A 46 -14.42 -5.37 -8.22
CA ALA A 46 -15.39 -4.74 -9.10
C ALA A 46 -16.85 -5.07 -8.70
N ALA A 47 -17.12 -6.30 -8.27
CA ALA A 47 -18.44 -6.72 -7.82
C ALA A 47 -18.85 -6.02 -6.51
N LEU A 48 -17.93 -5.86 -5.54
CA LEU A 48 -18.17 -5.08 -4.33
C LEU A 48 -18.48 -3.61 -4.65
N ALA A 49 -17.72 -3.00 -5.59
CA ALA A 49 -18.00 -1.64 -6.04
C ALA A 49 -19.38 -1.53 -6.71
N ALA A 50 -19.80 -2.53 -7.50
CA ALA A 50 -21.11 -2.58 -8.13
C ALA A 50 -22.27 -2.73 -7.12
N GLN A 51 -22.01 -3.24 -5.91
CA GLN A 51 -22.96 -3.30 -4.80
C GLN A 51 -23.11 -1.97 -4.04
N GLY A 52 -22.38 -0.92 -4.46
CA GLY A 52 -22.46 0.42 -3.86
C GLY A 52 -21.51 0.63 -2.69
N HIS A 53 -20.50 -0.23 -2.52
CA HIS A 53 -19.41 0.01 -1.60
C HIS A 53 -18.31 0.86 -2.25
N GLU A 54 -17.64 1.70 -1.48
CA GLU A 54 -16.38 2.27 -1.93
C GLU A 54 -15.30 1.19 -1.80
N VAL A 55 -14.64 0.89 -2.92
CA VAL A 55 -13.56 -0.10 -2.96
C VAL A 55 -12.27 0.60 -3.36
N ALA A 56 -11.25 0.52 -2.50
CA ALA A 56 -9.99 1.22 -2.69
C ALA A 56 -8.79 0.27 -2.63
N VAL A 57 -7.78 0.52 -3.48
CA VAL A 57 -6.45 -0.09 -3.38
C VAL A 57 -5.46 0.98 -2.97
N VAL A 58 -4.79 0.80 -1.82
CA VAL A 58 -3.85 1.76 -1.21
C VAL A 58 -2.47 1.14 -1.17
N SER A 59 -1.54 1.64 -1.98
CA SER A 59 -0.26 0.98 -2.20
C SER A 59 0.93 1.95 -2.25
N GLY A 60 2.13 1.43 -2.00
CA GLY A 60 3.40 2.10 -2.31
C GLY A 60 3.77 2.10 -3.79
N ARG A 61 2.98 1.42 -4.64
CA ARG A 61 3.14 1.46 -6.10
C ARG A 61 2.77 2.83 -6.66
N PRO A 62 3.40 3.30 -7.76
CA PRO A 62 2.94 4.50 -8.44
C PRO A 62 1.53 4.28 -9.01
N LEU A 63 0.74 5.34 -9.06
CA LEU A 63 -0.63 5.27 -9.56
C LEU A 63 -0.72 4.74 -11.00
N SER A 64 0.28 5.04 -11.84
CA SER A 64 0.36 4.52 -13.21
C SER A 64 0.39 2.99 -13.25
N PHE A 65 1.12 2.35 -12.33
CA PHE A 65 1.13 0.90 -12.21
C PHE A 65 -0.25 0.34 -11.81
N LEU A 66 -0.90 0.95 -10.82
CA LEU A 66 -2.21 0.50 -10.35
C LEU A 66 -3.29 0.64 -11.44
N VAL A 67 -3.26 1.74 -12.21
CA VAL A 67 -4.18 2.00 -13.33
C VAL A 67 -4.05 0.96 -14.46
N GLU A 68 -2.84 0.46 -14.70
CA GLU A 68 -2.61 -0.58 -15.72
C GLU A 68 -3.25 -1.93 -15.34
N HIS A 69 -3.41 -2.22 -14.03
CA HIS A 69 -3.78 -3.54 -13.53
C HIS A 69 -5.16 -3.61 -12.90
N LEU A 70 -5.76 -2.46 -12.58
CA LEU A 70 -7.00 -2.37 -11.82
C LEU A 70 -8.05 -1.51 -12.54
N PRO A 71 -9.32 -1.91 -12.50
CA PRO A 71 -10.38 -1.28 -13.27
C PRO A 71 -10.71 0.14 -12.79
N GLU A 72 -11.34 0.90 -13.69
CA GLU A 72 -11.60 2.33 -13.52
C GLU A 72 -12.55 2.65 -12.35
N GLN A 73 -13.48 1.76 -12.05
CA GLN A 73 -14.48 1.95 -10.98
C GLN A 73 -13.90 1.89 -9.56
N LEU A 74 -12.67 1.40 -9.39
CA LEU A 74 -12.01 1.38 -8.09
C LEU A 74 -11.34 2.72 -7.78
N THR A 75 -11.32 3.08 -6.51
CA THR A 75 -10.44 4.14 -6.02
C THR A 75 -9.03 3.59 -5.88
N LEU A 76 -8.06 4.24 -6.51
CA LEU A 76 -6.65 3.83 -6.48
C LEU A 76 -5.82 4.91 -5.80
N VAL A 77 -5.04 4.51 -4.80
CA VAL A 77 -4.14 5.38 -4.06
C VAL A 77 -2.72 4.86 -4.22
N GLY A 78 -1.91 5.61 -4.94
CA GLY A 78 -0.51 5.31 -5.20
C GLY A 78 0.43 6.11 -4.29
N LEU A 79 1.66 5.61 -4.17
CA LEU A 79 2.76 6.24 -3.42
C LEU A 79 2.31 6.66 -2.01
N TYR A 80 1.60 5.75 -1.31
CA TYR A 80 1.11 5.95 0.08
C TYR A 80 0.15 7.12 0.28
N GLY A 81 -0.46 7.68 -0.77
CA GLY A 81 -1.38 8.81 -0.68
C GLY A 81 -0.96 10.04 -1.49
N LEU A 82 0.23 10.05 -2.07
CA LEU A 82 0.71 11.17 -2.90
C LEU A 82 -0.03 11.29 -4.23
N GLU A 83 -0.57 10.19 -4.75
CA GLU A 83 -1.33 10.13 -5.99
C GLU A 83 -2.62 9.36 -5.76
N MET A 84 -3.74 9.83 -6.30
CA MET A 84 -5.05 9.16 -6.18
C MET A 84 -5.84 9.27 -7.48
N ARG A 85 -6.60 8.21 -7.81
CA ARG A 85 -7.71 8.25 -8.76
C ARG A 85 -8.98 7.87 -8.03
N ARG A 86 -9.96 8.79 -7.97
CA ARG A 86 -11.27 8.55 -7.35
C ARG A 86 -12.37 9.09 -8.26
N GLY A 87 -13.38 8.29 -8.59
CA GLY A 87 -14.46 8.70 -9.48
C GLY A 87 -13.99 9.15 -10.88
N GLY A 88 -12.88 8.59 -11.38
CA GLY A 88 -12.26 8.98 -12.66
C GLY A 88 -11.36 10.21 -12.59
N GLU A 89 -11.38 10.97 -11.50
CA GLU A 89 -10.51 12.14 -11.31
C GLU A 89 -9.14 11.74 -10.77
N LEU A 90 -8.10 12.34 -11.34
CA LEU A 90 -6.73 12.20 -10.87
C LEU A 90 -6.40 13.36 -9.92
N VAL A 91 -6.01 13.02 -8.71
CA VAL A 91 -5.62 13.97 -7.67
C VAL A 91 -4.20 13.67 -7.23
N GLU A 92 -3.37 14.69 -7.17
CA GLU A 92 -2.01 14.62 -6.65
C GLU A 92 -1.92 15.49 -5.39
N HIS A 93 -1.08 15.08 -4.42
CA HIS A 93 -0.83 15.90 -3.25
C HIS A 93 -0.31 17.29 -3.67
N PRO A 94 -0.83 18.41 -3.12
CA PRO A 94 -0.47 19.77 -3.55
C PRO A 94 1.03 20.08 -3.54
N ASP A 95 1.76 19.44 -2.64
CA ASP A 95 3.21 19.62 -2.50
C ASP A 95 4.04 18.71 -3.42
N ALA A 96 3.43 17.68 -4.06
CA ALA A 96 4.14 16.71 -4.87
C ALA A 96 4.90 17.32 -6.07
N PRO A 97 4.34 18.31 -6.81
CA PRO A 97 5.00 18.86 -8.00
C PRO A 97 6.39 19.43 -7.73
N LYS A 98 6.61 20.02 -6.56
CA LYS A 98 7.92 20.62 -6.18
C LYS A 98 9.03 19.58 -6.02
N TRP A 99 8.68 18.32 -5.76
CA TRP A 99 9.63 17.25 -5.50
C TRP A 99 10.02 16.42 -6.72
N ARG A 100 9.27 16.49 -7.83
CA ARG A 100 9.53 15.68 -9.04
C ARG A 100 10.95 15.88 -9.59
N GLY A 101 11.43 17.13 -9.66
CA GLY A 101 12.79 17.44 -10.10
C GLY A 101 13.85 16.85 -9.16
N VAL A 102 13.67 17.05 -7.86
CA VAL A 102 14.59 16.52 -6.84
C VAL A 102 14.66 14.99 -6.92
N MET A 103 13.50 14.31 -7.05
CA MET A 103 13.44 12.86 -7.16
C MET A 103 14.14 12.35 -8.43
N ALA A 104 13.95 13.03 -9.56
CA ALA A 104 14.61 12.68 -10.81
C ALA A 104 16.15 12.80 -10.71
N ASP A 105 16.65 13.89 -10.12
CA ASP A 105 18.09 14.13 -9.92
C ASP A 105 18.70 13.06 -8.98
N VAL A 106 18.01 12.73 -7.89
CA VAL A 106 18.47 11.70 -6.95
C VAL A 106 18.43 10.31 -7.59
N ALA A 107 17.42 9.98 -8.40
CA ALA A 107 17.37 8.72 -9.14
C ALA A 107 18.52 8.59 -10.15
N GLN A 108 18.82 9.67 -10.87
CA GLN A 108 19.97 9.72 -11.79
C GLN A 108 21.29 9.52 -11.03
N ARG A 109 21.48 10.21 -9.91
CA ARG A 109 22.66 10.06 -9.05
C ARG A 109 22.78 8.63 -8.51
N ALA A 110 21.68 8.03 -8.02
CA ALA A 110 21.67 6.66 -7.54
C ALA A 110 22.06 5.65 -8.63
N THR A 111 21.65 5.89 -9.87
CA THR A 111 21.99 5.03 -11.00
C THR A 111 23.47 5.14 -11.40
N SER A 112 24.06 6.35 -11.34
CA SER A 112 25.45 6.61 -11.78
C SER A 112 26.50 6.37 -10.70
N GLU A 113 26.18 6.66 -9.43
CA GLU A 113 27.12 6.70 -8.31
C GLU A 113 26.84 5.65 -7.24
N GLY A 114 25.66 5.02 -7.24
CA GLY A 114 25.24 4.06 -6.22
C GLY A 114 26.05 2.75 -6.24
N PRO A 115 25.94 1.94 -5.17
CA PRO A 115 26.63 0.66 -5.04
C PRO A 115 26.38 -0.26 -6.24
N ARG A 116 27.45 -0.84 -6.80
CA ARG A 116 27.33 -1.74 -7.97
C ARG A 116 26.51 -2.98 -7.63
N GLY A 117 25.42 -3.19 -8.38
CA GLY A 117 24.49 -4.31 -8.18
C GLY A 117 23.23 -3.94 -7.39
N MET A 118 23.13 -2.68 -6.92
CA MET A 118 21.88 -2.10 -6.46
C MET A 118 20.97 -1.84 -7.67
N LEU A 119 19.69 -2.17 -7.56
CA LEU A 119 18.67 -1.81 -8.56
C LEU A 119 17.96 -0.53 -8.09
N VAL A 120 17.92 0.47 -8.96
CA VAL A 120 17.21 1.74 -8.73
C VAL A 120 15.86 1.67 -9.43
N GLU A 121 14.77 1.84 -8.67
CA GLU A 121 13.39 1.91 -9.17
C GLU A 121 12.84 3.32 -8.96
N PRO A 122 12.87 4.20 -9.96
CA PRO A 122 12.21 5.50 -9.90
C PRO A 122 10.70 5.33 -10.01
N LYS A 123 9.94 5.93 -9.07
CA LYS A 123 8.48 5.89 -9.02
C LYS A 123 7.85 7.28 -9.21
N GLY A 124 8.60 8.24 -9.74
CA GLY A 124 8.16 9.62 -9.92
C GLY A 124 8.31 10.48 -8.66
N LEU A 125 7.61 10.17 -7.58
CA LEU A 125 7.64 10.88 -6.30
C LEU A 125 8.30 10.06 -5.18
N SER A 126 8.78 8.87 -5.46
CA SER A 126 9.66 8.11 -4.58
C SER A 126 10.70 7.34 -5.38
N ILE A 127 11.71 6.81 -4.72
CA ILE A 127 12.76 5.99 -5.33
C ILE A 127 13.01 4.81 -4.42
N THR A 128 12.88 3.59 -4.94
CA THR A 128 13.28 2.39 -4.19
C THR A 128 14.65 1.91 -4.64
N LEU A 129 15.55 1.72 -3.68
CA LEU A 129 16.89 1.20 -3.84
C LEU A 129 16.91 -0.25 -3.38
N HIS A 130 16.88 -1.19 -4.31
CA HIS A 130 16.80 -2.62 -4.01
C HIS A 130 18.18 -3.26 -3.88
N TYR A 131 18.33 -4.09 -2.86
CA TYR A 131 19.49 -4.99 -2.68
C TYR A 131 19.06 -6.45 -2.49
N ARG A 132 17.83 -6.80 -2.89
CA ARG A 132 17.24 -8.14 -2.73
C ARG A 132 18.10 -9.25 -3.36
N THR A 133 18.65 -9.02 -4.54
CA THR A 133 19.54 -9.96 -5.25
C THR A 133 20.99 -9.91 -4.75
N ARG A 134 21.34 -8.91 -3.96
CA ARG A 134 22.69 -8.67 -3.40
C ARG A 134 22.57 -8.24 -1.93
N PRO A 135 22.12 -9.14 -1.03
CA PRO A 135 21.87 -8.81 0.38
C PRO A 135 23.09 -8.26 1.13
N GLU A 136 24.30 -8.60 0.66
CA GLU A 136 25.56 -8.08 1.19
C GLU A 136 25.76 -6.58 0.99
N LEU A 137 24.98 -5.95 0.11
CA LEU A 137 25.00 -4.49 -0.12
C LEU A 137 24.15 -3.71 0.86
N ALA A 138 23.45 -4.35 1.80
CA ALA A 138 22.47 -3.68 2.68
C ALA A 138 23.03 -2.45 3.39
N GLU A 139 24.24 -2.56 3.97
CA GLU A 139 24.92 -1.44 4.66
C GLU A 139 25.27 -0.32 3.68
N GLN A 140 25.90 -0.67 2.53
CA GLN A 140 26.32 0.32 1.53
C GLN A 140 25.14 1.06 0.90
N VAL A 141 24.04 0.35 0.64
CA VAL A 141 22.80 0.96 0.11
C VAL A 141 22.15 1.84 1.17
N GLY A 142 22.15 1.41 2.44
CA GLY A 142 21.65 2.22 3.56
C GLY A 142 22.43 3.53 3.73
N ASP A 143 23.75 3.45 3.70
CA ASP A 143 24.63 4.63 3.81
C ASP A 143 24.42 5.59 2.63
N PHE A 144 24.38 5.05 1.41
CA PHE A 144 24.10 5.84 0.20
C PHE A 144 22.74 6.53 0.28
N ALA A 145 21.69 5.80 0.69
CA ALA A 145 20.33 6.34 0.85
C ALA A 145 20.30 7.47 1.89
N ALA A 146 20.94 7.28 3.04
CA ALA A 146 21.01 8.28 4.10
C ALA A 146 21.73 9.55 3.65
N GLU A 147 22.84 9.41 2.88
CA GLU A 147 23.56 10.55 2.32
C GLU A 147 22.73 11.29 1.26
N ALA A 148 22.12 10.54 0.33
CA ALA A 148 21.26 11.10 -0.72
C ALA A 148 20.07 11.85 -0.12
N ALA A 149 19.40 11.26 0.87
CA ALA A 149 18.28 11.87 1.56
C ALA A 149 18.68 13.18 2.26
N ARG A 150 19.79 13.15 3.03
CA ARG A 150 20.28 14.33 3.73
C ARG A 150 20.64 15.47 2.78
N SER A 151 21.28 15.16 1.65
CA SER A 151 21.69 16.17 0.68
C SER A 151 20.52 16.79 -0.11
N ALA A 152 19.45 16.02 -0.32
CA ALA A 152 18.27 16.43 -1.09
C ALA A 152 17.06 16.84 -0.24
N GLY A 153 17.16 16.75 1.09
CA GLY A 153 16.05 17.04 2.00
C GLY A 153 14.93 16.02 1.91
N LEU A 154 15.26 14.75 1.63
CA LEU A 154 14.33 13.62 1.55
C LEU A 154 14.30 12.82 2.86
N GLU A 155 13.30 11.99 3.00
CA GLU A 155 13.17 11.00 4.07
C GLU A 155 13.55 9.60 3.59
N VAL A 156 14.01 8.76 4.52
CA VAL A 156 14.38 7.37 4.29
C VAL A 156 13.36 6.47 4.98
N ARG A 157 12.73 5.58 4.23
CA ARG A 157 11.87 4.52 4.77
C ARG A 157 12.52 3.17 4.53
N GLY A 158 12.66 2.37 5.59
CA GLY A 158 13.13 1.00 5.48
C GLY A 158 12.04 0.10 4.90
N ALA A 159 12.42 -0.77 3.97
CA ALA A 159 11.57 -1.83 3.46
C ALA A 159 12.37 -3.15 3.41
N ARG A 160 11.70 -4.28 3.20
CA ARG A 160 12.39 -5.57 3.19
C ARG A 160 13.32 -5.69 1.99
N ARG A 161 14.64 -5.77 2.26
CA ARG A 161 15.71 -5.86 1.25
C ARG A 161 15.72 -4.71 0.25
N SER A 162 15.25 -3.55 0.70
CA SER A 162 15.30 -2.29 -0.04
C SER A 162 15.24 -1.10 0.92
N VAL A 163 15.55 0.07 0.41
CA VAL A 163 15.38 1.36 1.09
C VAL A 163 14.63 2.27 0.15
N GLU A 164 13.64 2.98 0.65
CA GLU A 164 12.86 3.92 -0.15
C GLU A 164 13.13 5.36 0.28
N LEU A 165 13.35 6.23 -0.70
CA LEU A 165 13.51 7.68 -0.53
C LEU A 165 12.20 8.37 -0.87
N HIS A 166 11.71 9.22 0.03
CA HIS A 166 10.46 9.96 -0.09
C HIS A 166 10.66 11.45 0.09
N PRO A 167 9.81 12.29 -0.51
CA PRO A 167 9.70 13.68 -0.10
C PRO A 167 9.20 13.76 1.35
N PRO A 168 9.59 14.79 2.13
CA PRO A 168 9.09 15.00 3.50
C PRO A 168 7.65 15.53 3.47
N ILE A 169 6.75 14.70 2.99
CA ILE A 169 5.30 14.92 2.98
C ILE A 169 4.71 13.89 3.95
N ASP A 170 3.94 14.37 4.91
CA ASP A 170 3.33 13.53 5.94
C ASP A 170 2.11 12.77 5.37
N GLU A 171 2.41 11.82 4.49
CA GLU A 171 1.45 10.94 3.85
C GLU A 171 1.85 9.47 4.03
N ASP A 172 0.87 8.67 4.42
CA ASP A 172 0.98 7.23 4.57
C ASP A 172 -0.36 6.53 4.27
N LYS A 173 -0.40 5.20 4.38
CA LYS A 173 -1.64 4.45 4.14
C LYS A 173 -2.76 4.80 5.15
N GLY A 174 -2.42 5.28 6.33
CA GLY A 174 -3.38 5.70 7.36
C GLY A 174 -4.04 7.03 7.01
N THR A 175 -3.25 8.06 6.66
CA THR A 175 -3.78 9.36 6.22
C THR A 175 -4.65 9.21 4.98
N ALA A 176 -4.23 8.35 4.04
CA ALA A 176 -5.02 8.00 2.87
C ALA A 176 -6.34 7.33 3.26
N LEU A 177 -6.32 6.35 4.17
CA LEU A 177 -7.53 5.65 4.63
C LEU A 177 -8.51 6.59 5.34
N LEU A 178 -8.03 7.51 6.19
CA LEU A 178 -8.88 8.51 6.85
C LEU A 178 -9.59 9.41 5.82
N ARG A 179 -8.88 9.85 4.77
CA ARG A 179 -9.50 10.63 3.67
C ARG A 179 -10.55 9.84 2.90
N LEU A 180 -10.31 8.55 2.67
CA LEU A 180 -11.27 7.67 1.98
C LEU A 180 -12.52 7.44 2.84
N ALA A 181 -12.34 7.33 4.16
CA ALA A 181 -13.43 7.09 5.10
C ALA A 181 -14.25 8.36 5.43
N ASP A 182 -13.85 9.53 4.92
CA ASP A 182 -14.64 10.75 5.12
C ASP A 182 -16.02 10.64 4.45
N GLY A 183 -17.07 10.77 5.27
CA GLY A 183 -18.45 10.56 4.85
C GLY A 183 -18.89 9.09 4.73
N CYS A 184 -18.08 8.13 5.20
CA CYS A 184 -18.47 6.72 5.26
C CYS A 184 -19.47 6.51 6.42
N ASP A 185 -20.66 6.00 6.11
CA ASP A 185 -21.70 5.67 7.09
C ASP A 185 -21.74 4.17 7.43
N GLY A 186 -21.03 3.35 6.68
CA GLY A 186 -20.95 1.90 6.84
C GLY A 186 -19.71 1.44 7.63
N ALA A 187 -19.32 0.19 7.41
CA ALA A 187 -18.11 -0.36 7.98
C ALA A 187 -16.87 0.04 7.17
N VAL A 188 -15.71 0.12 7.83
CA VAL A 188 -14.42 0.30 7.18
C VAL A 188 -13.58 -0.96 7.37
N VAL A 189 -13.22 -1.61 6.26
CA VAL A 189 -12.41 -2.82 6.23
C VAL A 189 -11.08 -2.49 5.55
N TYR A 190 -9.96 -2.91 6.16
CA TYR A 190 -8.64 -2.79 5.55
C TYR A 190 -7.89 -4.12 5.60
N LEU A 191 -7.32 -4.53 4.46
CA LEU A 191 -6.48 -5.70 4.32
C LEU A 191 -5.03 -5.28 4.07
N GLY A 192 -4.08 -5.85 4.82
CA GLY A 192 -2.65 -5.57 4.63
C GLY A 192 -1.76 -6.66 5.21
N ASP A 193 -0.49 -6.71 4.78
CA ASP A 193 0.43 -7.81 5.10
C ASP A 193 1.75 -7.37 5.75
N ASP A 194 2.15 -6.11 5.66
CA ASP A 194 3.47 -5.66 6.11
C ASP A 194 3.43 -4.48 7.10
N VAL A 195 4.61 -4.01 7.49
CA VAL A 195 4.75 -2.86 8.42
C VAL A 195 4.23 -1.54 7.84
N GLY A 196 4.18 -1.40 6.52
CA GLY A 196 3.62 -0.23 5.82
C GLY A 196 2.10 -0.12 5.97
N ASP A 197 1.42 -1.19 6.44
CA ASP A 197 -0.01 -1.21 6.70
C ASP A 197 -0.37 -0.82 8.14
N LEU A 198 0.61 -0.75 9.05
CA LEU A 198 0.36 -0.36 10.43
C LEU A 198 -0.29 1.01 10.57
N PRO A 199 0.09 2.05 9.79
CA PRO A 199 -0.63 3.34 9.82
C PRO A 199 -2.10 3.21 9.44
N ALA A 200 -2.47 2.32 8.50
CA ALA A 200 -3.88 2.07 8.18
C ALA A 200 -4.63 1.40 9.35
N PHE A 201 -3.96 0.52 10.12
CA PHE A 201 -4.53 -0.05 11.34
C PHE A 201 -4.69 1.02 12.43
N ASP A 202 -3.75 1.98 12.54
CA ASP A 202 -3.89 3.14 13.44
C ASP A 202 -5.08 4.02 13.04
N ALA A 203 -5.27 4.24 11.74
CA ALA A 203 -6.43 4.95 11.22
C ALA A 203 -7.75 4.23 11.56
N LEU A 204 -7.80 2.90 11.43
CA LEU A 204 -8.97 2.11 11.83
C LEU A 204 -9.26 2.23 13.34
N ASP A 205 -8.22 2.30 14.20
CA ASP A 205 -8.43 2.54 15.63
C ASP A 205 -9.05 3.92 15.90
N GLN A 206 -8.64 4.95 15.16
CA GLN A 206 -9.23 6.30 15.24
C GLN A 206 -10.69 6.29 14.78
N LEU A 207 -11.00 5.63 13.64
CA LEU A 207 -12.37 5.50 13.13
C LEU A 207 -13.27 4.72 14.09
N ALA A 208 -12.76 3.65 14.72
CA ALA A 208 -13.45 2.91 15.75
C ALA A 208 -13.77 3.78 16.98
N ALA A 209 -12.81 4.60 17.42
CA ALA A 209 -13.02 5.55 18.51
C ALA A 209 -14.05 6.63 18.16
N ALA A 210 -14.20 6.95 16.88
CA ALA A 210 -15.27 7.83 16.36
C ALA A 210 -16.61 7.12 16.19
N GLY A 211 -16.70 5.80 16.44
CA GLY A 211 -17.94 5.02 16.43
C GLY A 211 -18.23 4.25 15.15
N LEU A 212 -17.32 4.22 14.17
CA LEU A 212 -17.51 3.41 12.98
C LEU A 212 -17.18 1.94 13.26
N PRO A 213 -17.93 0.99 12.67
CA PRO A 213 -17.53 -0.41 12.66
C PRO A 213 -16.27 -0.58 11.79
N VAL A 214 -15.23 -1.17 12.35
CA VAL A 214 -13.96 -1.37 11.64
C VAL A 214 -13.47 -2.81 11.70
N TRP A 215 -12.72 -3.23 10.68
CA TRP A 215 -12.11 -4.55 10.58
C TRP A 215 -10.69 -4.45 10.06
N LYS A 216 -9.75 -4.94 10.88
CA LYS A 216 -8.33 -5.06 10.56
C LYS A 216 -8.05 -6.47 10.10
N ILE A 217 -7.76 -6.65 8.82
CA ILE A 217 -7.47 -7.95 8.23
C ILE A 217 -5.97 -8.06 7.98
N GLY A 218 -5.31 -8.94 8.72
CA GLY A 218 -3.91 -9.28 8.48
C GLY A 218 -3.80 -10.38 7.44
N VAL A 219 -2.91 -10.21 6.49
CA VAL A 219 -2.64 -11.20 5.45
C VAL A 219 -1.30 -11.86 5.72
N GLU A 220 -1.29 -13.21 5.75
CA GLU A 220 -0.06 -13.97 5.92
C GLU A 220 0.85 -13.79 4.72
N SER A 221 2.04 -13.30 4.96
CA SER A 221 3.10 -13.16 3.96
C SER A 221 4.47 -13.40 4.60
N ASP A 222 5.50 -13.53 3.77
CA ASP A 222 6.89 -13.55 4.25
C ASP A 222 7.33 -12.20 4.86
N GLU A 223 6.56 -11.15 4.67
CA GLU A 223 6.83 -9.78 5.16
C GLU A 223 5.98 -9.39 6.37
N LEU A 224 5.06 -10.26 6.78
CA LEU A 224 4.15 -10.03 7.91
C LEU A 224 4.92 -9.76 9.21
N SER A 225 4.64 -8.61 9.81
CA SER A 225 5.21 -8.26 11.10
C SER A 225 4.43 -8.89 12.26
N PRO A 226 5.12 -9.25 13.38
CA PRO A 226 4.43 -9.70 14.60
C PRO A 226 3.40 -8.69 15.09
N THR A 227 3.71 -7.39 15.03
CA THR A 227 2.81 -6.32 15.46
C THR A 227 1.53 -6.27 14.65
N LEU A 228 1.61 -6.42 13.32
CA LEU A 228 0.42 -6.46 12.46
C LEU A 228 -0.46 -7.67 12.79
N ARG A 229 0.17 -8.85 12.94
CA ARG A 229 -0.52 -10.09 13.34
C ARG A 229 -1.27 -9.94 14.68
N GLU A 230 -0.65 -9.31 15.68
CA GLU A 230 -1.26 -9.10 17.00
C GLU A 230 -2.45 -8.16 16.95
N ARG A 231 -2.41 -7.15 16.07
CA ARG A 231 -3.44 -6.12 15.94
C ARG A 231 -4.59 -6.50 15.02
N ALA A 232 -4.43 -7.53 14.17
CA ALA A 232 -5.46 -7.99 13.24
C ALA A 232 -6.65 -8.59 13.98
N ASP A 233 -7.88 -8.24 13.57
CA ASP A 233 -9.12 -8.87 14.02
C ASP A 233 -9.30 -10.25 13.38
N VAL A 234 -8.88 -10.38 12.11
CA VAL A 234 -8.93 -11.60 11.30
C VAL A 234 -7.59 -11.79 10.60
N MET A 235 -7.09 -13.03 10.56
CA MET A 235 -5.92 -13.41 9.76
C MET A 235 -6.34 -14.29 8.57
N VAL A 236 -5.83 -13.99 7.39
CA VAL A 236 -6.07 -14.76 6.16
C VAL A 236 -4.75 -15.24 5.55
N ASP A 237 -4.78 -16.31 4.78
CA ASP A 237 -3.60 -16.98 4.25
C ASP A 237 -3.25 -16.45 2.85
N GLY A 238 -2.40 -15.43 2.80
CA GLY A 238 -1.91 -14.81 1.57
C GLY A 238 -3.01 -14.23 0.68
N PRO A 239 -2.66 -13.89 -0.57
CA PRO A 239 -3.62 -13.34 -1.54
C PRO A 239 -4.84 -14.24 -1.78
N ALA A 240 -4.68 -15.57 -1.72
CA ALA A 240 -5.79 -16.50 -1.86
C ALA A 240 -6.78 -16.39 -0.70
N GLY A 241 -6.29 -16.20 0.52
CA GLY A 241 -7.12 -15.94 1.70
C GLY A 241 -7.81 -14.59 1.63
N SER A 242 -7.12 -13.55 1.15
CA SER A 242 -7.70 -12.23 0.88
C SER A 242 -8.87 -12.33 -0.10
N LEU A 243 -8.68 -13.04 -1.22
CA LEU A 243 -9.73 -13.29 -2.21
C LEU A 243 -10.92 -14.03 -1.62
N ALA A 244 -10.68 -15.07 -0.80
CA ALA A 244 -11.76 -15.82 -0.16
C ALA A 244 -12.58 -14.95 0.80
N LEU A 245 -11.90 -14.10 1.60
CA LEU A 245 -12.56 -13.15 2.47
C LEU A 245 -13.38 -12.12 1.66
N LEU A 246 -12.77 -11.48 0.65
CA LEU A 246 -13.46 -10.48 -0.18
C LEU A 246 -14.71 -11.06 -0.86
N ARG A 247 -14.69 -12.34 -1.30
CA ARG A 247 -15.88 -13.04 -1.81
C ARG A 247 -16.96 -13.19 -0.75
N SER A 248 -16.60 -13.47 0.49
CA SER A 248 -17.56 -13.59 1.57
C SER A 248 -18.20 -12.26 2.00
N LEU A 249 -17.65 -11.13 1.58
CA LEU A 249 -18.24 -9.81 1.82
C LEU A 249 -19.33 -9.43 0.81
N GLN A 250 -19.51 -10.21 -0.25
CA GLN A 250 -20.52 -9.98 -1.30
C GLN A 250 -21.94 -10.47 -0.91
N ASP A 251 -22.04 -11.28 0.15
CA ASP A 251 -23.27 -11.90 0.66
C ASP A 251 -23.85 -11.09 1.85
#